data_f27184811ac235aa5af1116a12a1352f
#
_entry.id   f27184811ac235aa5af1116a12a1352f
#
_cell.length_a   1.000
_cell.length_b   1.000
_cell.length_c   1.000
_cell.angle_alpha   90.00
_cell.angle_beta   90.00
_cell.angle_gamma   90.00
#
_symmetry.space_group_name_H-M   'P 1'
#
loop_
_entity.id
_entity.type
_entity.pdbx_description
1 polymer ?
#
loop_
_entity_poly.entity_id
_entity_poly.type
_entity_poly.pdbx_seq_one_letter_code
_entity_poly.pdbx_strand_id
1 'polypeptide(L)'
;MFDYKLLSALAAVIEQAGFERAAQVLGLSQSAVSQRIKLLEARIGQPVLVRATPPSPTDIGRRLLNHVQQVRLLERDLQSQVPALDEEGMPERLRIALNADSLATWWAPAIGDFCTQHRLLLDLVVEDQDVGLKRMRAGEVAACLCGSERPVAGARSQLLGAMRYRALASPAFIARHFADGVSPEKLVRSAALVYGPDDLLQHRYLALLGVQDGFEHHLCPSSEGFIRMIEAGMGWGLAPELQVREQLRSGTLLELLPDRCIDVPLYWHHWRNGGQLLTRLTEHLAQHAAHWLVPLSDE
;
A
#
# COMPACT_ATOMS: atom_id res chain seq x y z
N MET A 1 12.23 -24.23 21.48
CA MET A 1 10.92 -23.56 21.46
C MET A 1 11.13 -22.09 21.73
N PHE A 2 10.53 -21.18 20.94
CA PHE A 2 10.64 -19.75 21.17
C PHE A 2 9.88 -19.33 22.43
N ASP A 3 10.41 -18.35 23.14
CA ASP A 3 9.72 -17.70 24.26
C ASP A 3 8.89 -16.53 23.73
N TYR A 4 7.60 -16.74 23.58
CA TYR A 4 6.69 -15.74 23.01
C TYR A 4 6.58 -14.47 23.83
N LYS A 5 6.89 -14.49 25.13
CA LYS A 5 6.95 -13.27 25.95
C LYS A 5 8.08 -12.33 25.49
N LEU A 6 9.20 -12.89 25.02
CA LEU A 6 10.30 -12.12 24.47
C LEU A 6 9.98 -11.59 23.06
N LEU A 7 9.36 -12.43 22.24
CA LEU A 7 8.94 -12.05 20.90
C LEU A 7 7.84 -10.98 20.92
N SER A 8 6.87 -11.08 21.82
CA SER A 8 5.84 -10.06 22.02
C SER A 8 6.43 -8.72 22.46
N ALA A 9 7.50 -8.74 23.27
CA ALA A 9 8.20 -7.51 23.63
C ALA A 9 8.86 -6.84 22.42
N LEU A 10 9.48 -7.63 21.52
CA LEU A 10 10.06 -7.14 20.28
C LEU A 10 8.97 -6.51 19.38
N ALA A 11 7.86 -7.23 19.18
CA ALA A 11 6.74 -6.75 18.38
C ALA A 11 6.18 -5.44 18.92
N ALA A 12 5.89 -5.38 20.23
CA ALA A 12 5.36 -4.18 20.85
C ALA A 12 6.30 -2.97 20.75
N VAL A 13 7.62 -3.14 20.89
CA VAL A 13 8.58 -2.04 20.75
C VAL A 13 8.58 -1.44 19.35
N ILE A 14 8.45 -2.27 18.31
CA ILE A 14 8.40 -1.81 16.93
C ILE A 14 7.02 -1.21 16.60
N GLU A 15 5.93 -1.90 16.94
CA GLU A 15 4.55 -1.44 16.68
C GLU A 15 4.24 -0.10 17.37
N GLN A 16 4.77 0.10 18.56
CA GLN A 16 4.56 1.32 19.36
C GLN A 16 5.67 2.37 19.12
N ALA A 17 6.64 2.11 18.24
CA ALA A 17 7.77 2.98 17.94
C ALA A 17 8.55 3.43 19.21
N GLY A 18 8.59 2.60 20.26
CA GLY A 18 9.31 2.91 21.49
C GLY A 18 9.07 1.99 22.67
N PHE A 19 10.02 1.97 23.60
CA PHE A 19 10.00 1.08 24.77
C PHE A 19 8.95 1.47 25.82
N GLU A 20 8.71 2.76 26.02
CA GLU A 20 7.76 3.26 27.01
C GLU A 20 6.31 2.90 26.63
N ARG A 21 5.92 3.20 25.38
CA ARG A 21 4.59 2.84 24.87
C ARG A 21 4.38 1.32 24.80
N ALA A 22 5.43 0.58 24.43
CA ALA A 22 5.40 -0.87 24.45
C ALA A 22 5.17 -1.42 25.87
N ALA A 23 5.79 -0.80 26.87
CA ALA A 23 5.59 -1.16 28.28
C ALA A 23 4.14 -0.94 28.72
N GLN A 24 3.52 0.17 28.35
CA GLN A 24 2.11 0.47 28.64
C GLN A 24 1.18 -0.59 28.02
N VAL A 25 1.36 -0.91 26.73
CA VAL A 25 0.54 -1.91 26.02
C VAL A 25 0.69 -3.32 26.61
N LEU A 26 1.90 -3.66 27.06
CA LEU A 26 2.17 -4.99 27.65
C LEU A 26 1.85 -5.09 29.16
N GLY A 27 1.43 -3.99 29.81
CA GLY A 27 1.21 -3.96 31.25
C GLY A 27 2.50 -4.19 32.07
N LEU A 28 3.64 -3.71 31.55
CA LEU A 28 4.97 -3.92 32.14
C LEU A 28 5.68 -2.59 32.41
N SER A 29 6.79 -2.63 33.16
CA SER A 29 7.71 -1.50 33.24
C SER A 29 8.61 -1.44 31.99
N GLN A 30 9.08 -0.24 31.64
CA GLN A 30 10.04 -0.05 30.53
C GLN A 30 11.31 -0.89 30.74
N SER A 31 11.78 -1.00 31.99
CA SER A 31 12.96 -1.82 32.34
C SER A 31 12.71 -3.30 32.06
N ALA A 32 11.50 -3.82 32.35
CA ALA A 32 11.15 -5.22 32.06
C ALA A 32 11.10 -5.49 30.55
N VAL A 33 10.55 -4.56 29.74
CA VAL A 33 10.59 -4.67 28.28
C VAL A 33 12.04 -4.67 27.79
N SER A 34 12.87 -3.74 28.27
CA SER A 34 14.30 -3.69 27.91
C SER A 34 15.05 -4.97 28.27
N GLN A 35 14.76 -5.56 29.43
CA GLN A 35 15.34 -6.86 29.84
C GLN A 35 14.90 -8.00 28.95
N ARG A 36 13.62 -8.04 28.53
CA ARG A 36 13.13 -9.06 27.58
C ARG A 36 13.85 -8.98 26.25
N ILE A 37 14.06 -7.77 25.72
CA ILE A 37 14.82 -7.57 24.47
C ILE A 37 16.26 -8.06 24.65
N LYS A 38 16.95 -7.66 25.72
CA LYS A 38 18.33 -8.14 25.99
C LYS A 38 18.42 -9.66 26.10
N LEU A 39 17.43 -10.29 26.76
CA LEU A 39 17.38 -11.74 26.89
C LEU A 39 17.14 -12.41 25.52
N LEU A 40 16.27 -11.82 24.66
CA LEU A 40 16.07 -12.29 23.31
C LEU A 40 17.38 -12.21 22.49
N GLU A 41 18.07 -11.08 22.53
CA GLU A 41 19.35 -10.84 21.87
C GLU A 41 20.42 -11.83 22.35
N ALA A 42 20.49 -12.09 23.65
CA ALA A 42 21.41 -13.08 24.22
C ALA A 42 21.13 -14.51 23.74
N ARG A 43 19.85 -14.90 23.60
CA ARG A 43 19.45 -16.21 23.07
C ARG A 43 19.70 -16.37 21.57
N ILE A 44 19.57 -15.29 20.82
CA ILE A 44 19.80 -15.27 19.36
C ILE A 44 21.31 -15.11 19.04
N GLY A 45 22.09 -14.56 19.96
CA GLY A 45 23.52 -14.30 19.79
C GLY A 45 23.84 -13.03 19.00
N GLN A 46 22.84 -12.20 18.69
CA GLN A 46 23.02 -10.95 17.95
C GLN A 46 21.88 -9.96 18.24
N PRO A 47 22.07 -8.64 17.97
CA PRO A 47 21.05 -7.63 18.16
C PRO A 47 19.82 -7.89 17.29
N VAL A 48 18.62 -7.72 17.85
CA VAL A 48 17.35 -7.79 17.12
C VAL A 48 16.75 -6.41 16.80
N LEU A 49 17.27 -5.37 17.46
CA LEU A 49 16.89 -3.97 17.27
C LEU A 49 18.10 -3.08 17.00
N VAL A 50 17.93 -2.12 16.10
CA VAL A 50 18.76 -0.91 16.00
C VAL A 50 18.17 0.11 16.97
N ARG A 51 18.98 0.58 17.93
CA ARG A 51 18.57 1.54 18.96
C ARG A 51 18.62 2.97 18.40
N ALA A 52 17.76 3.24 17.44
CA ALA A 52 17.50 4.58 16.90
C ALA A 52 16.22 5.17 17.54
N THR A 53 15.88 6.38 17.17
CA THR A 53 14.60 7.02 17.55
C THR A 53 13.84 7.38 16.28
N PRO A 54 12.79 6.64 15.91
CA PRO A 54 12.25 5.44 16.56
C PRO A 54 13.15 4.20 16.39
N PRO A 55 13.04 3.18 17.29
CA PRO A 55 13.76 1.93 17.14
C PRO A 55 13.31 1.18 15.88
N SER A 56 14.25 0.51 15.21
CA SER A 56 13.99 -0.26 14.00
C SER A 56 14.53 -1.69 14.11
N PRO A 57 13.93 -2.68 13.44
CA PRO A 57 14.39 -4.06 13.53
C PRO A 57 15.65 -4.27 12.68
N THR A 58 16.57 -5.11 13.16
CA THR A 58 17.66 -5.69 12.36
C THR A 58 17.09 -6.73 11.39
N ASP A 59 17.93 -7.31 10.50
CA ASP A 59 17.49 -8.37 9.60
C ASP A 59 16.94 -9.59 10.34
N ILE A 60 17.59 -9.98 11.43
CA ILE A 60 17.08 -11.07 12.27
C ILE A 60 15.82 -10.63 13.03
N GLY A 61 15.76 -9.39 13.50
CA GLY A 61 14.57 -8.80 14.11
C GLY A 61 13.36 -8.85 13.19
N ARG A 62 13.54 -8.49 11.90
CA ARG A 62 12.48 -8.60 10.87
C ARG A 62 11.97 -10.03 10.69
N ARG A 63 12.88 -11.03 10.65
CA ARG A 63 12.47 -12.44 10.55
C ARG A 63 11.66 -12.91 11.76
N LEU A 64 12.03 -12.46 12.95
CA LEU A 64 11.29 -12.78 14.18
C LEU A 64 9.92 -12.10 14.21
N LEU A 65 9.81 -10.85 13.78
CA LEU A 65 8.54 -10.12 13.64
C LEU A 65 7.60 -10.81 12.64
N ASN A 66 8.12 -11.22 11.48
CA ASN A 66 7.35 -12.01 10.52
C ASN A 66 6.80 -13.29 11.13
N HIS A 67 7.63 -14.01 11.90
CA HIS A 67 7.18 -15.20 12.61
C HIS A 67 6.07 -14.88 13.62
N VAL A 68 6.23 -13.82 14.41
CA VAL A 68 5.20 -13.38 15.38
C VAL A 68 3.88 -13.06 14.66
N GLN A 69 3.95 -12.35 13.55
CA GLN A 69 2.76 -11.99 12.79
C GLN A 69 2.03 -13.24 12.25
N GLN A 70 2.77 -14.20 11.70
CA GLN A 70 2.18 -15.45 11.22
C GLN A 70 1.54 -16.26 12.35
N VAL A 71 2.19 -16.32 13.51
CA VAL A 71 1.64 -17.02 14.68
C VAL A 71 0.36 -16.34 15.17
N ARG A 72 0.33 -15.02 15.27
CA ARG A 72 -0.87 -14.27 15.66
C ARG A 72 -2.04 -14.54 14.72
N LEU A 73 -1.80 -14.68 13.41
CA LEU A 73 -2.85 -15.02 12.44
C LEU A 73 -3.38 -16.45 12.66
N LEU A 74 -2.48 -17.40 12.95
CA LEU A 74 -2.87 -18.80 13.26
C LEU A 74 -3.60 -18.93 14.61
N GLU A 75 -3.16 -18.19 15.64
CA GLU A 75 -3.84 -18.14 16.94
C GLU A 75 -5.26 -17.59 16.81
N ARG A 76 -5.46 -16.54 16.00
CA ARG A 76 -6.80 -16.02 15.69
C ARG A 76 -7.69 -17.04 14.99
N ASP A 77 -7.13 -17.76 14.00
CA ASP A 77 -7.84 -18.84 13.33
C ASP A 77 -8.34 -19.89 14.34
N LEU A 78 -7.49 -20.27 15.27
CA LEU A 78 -7.84 -21.22 16.32
C LEU A 78 -8.93 -20.66 17.24
N GLN A 79 -8.82 -19.39 17.65
CA GLN A 79 -9.82 -18.72 18.48
C GLN A 79 -11.20 -18.71 17.82
N SER A 80 -11.28 -18.44 16.51
CA SER A 80 -12.53 -18.47 15.75
C SER A 80 -13.19 -19.85 15.66
N GLN A 81 -12.41 -20.93 15.85
CA GLN A 81 -12.88 -22.34 15.79
C GLN A 81 -13.20 -22.93 17.16
N VAL A 82 -12.72 -22.31 18.23
CA VAL A 82 -12.91 -22.80 19.59
C VAL A 82 -13.71 -21.78 20.40
N PRO A 83 -15.05 -21.98 20.57
CA PRO A 83 -15.92 -20.99 21.22
C PRO A 83 -15.48 -20.57 22.63
N ALA A 84 -14.77 -21.45 23.33
CA ALA A 84 -14.25 -21.17 24.67
C ALA A 84 -13.04 -20.18 24.67
N LEU A 85 -12.43 -19.95 23.51
CA LEU A 85 -11.31 -19.02 23.31
C LEU A 85 -11.76 -17.74 22.57
N ASP A 86 -13.00 -17.73 22.08
CA ASP A 86 -13.60 -16.56 21.47
C ASP A 86 -13.91 -15.53 22.58
N GLU A 87 -13.15 -14.47 22.60
CA GLU A 87 -13.49 -13.30 23.40
C GLU A 87 -14.69 -12.63 22.72
N GLU A 88 -15.90 -13.03 23.12
CA GLU A 88 -17.18 -12.63 22.53
C GLU A 88 -17.17 -11.15 22.16
N GLY A 89 -17.18 -10.90 20.87
CA GLY A 89 -17.48 -9.59 20.32
C GLY A 89 -16.29 -8.69 19.99
N MET A 90 -15.06 -9.09 20.14
CA MET A 90 -13.94 -8.26 19.67
C MET A 90 -13.81 -8.30 18.15
N PRO A 91 -13.78 -7.14 17.46
CA PRO A 91 -13.61 -7.11 16.02
C PRO A 91 -12.20 -7.60 15.63
N GLU A 92 -12.13 -8.35 14.56
CA GLU A 92 -10.83 -8.70 13.97
C GLU A 92 -10.15 -7.46 13.38
N ARG A 93 -8.83 -7.39 13.44
CA ARG A 93 -8.07 -6.27 12.88
C ARG A 93 -6.97 -6.78 11.97
N LEU A 94 -6.93 -6.27 10.74
CA LEU A 94 -5.84 -6.51 9.79
C LEU A 94 -5.15 -5.21 9.43
N ARG A 95 -3.81 -5.23 9.46
CA ARG A 95 -2.99 -4.15 8.94
C ARG A 95 -2.58 -4.47 7.51
N ILE A 96 -2.90 -3.58 6.58
CA ILE A 96 -2.73 -3.78 5.13
C ILE A 96 -2.03 -2.56 4.54
N ALA A 97 -1.01 -2.78 3.72
CA ALA A 97 -0.39 -1.73 2.93
C ALA A 97 -1.03 -1.67 1.53
N LEU A 98 -1.30 -0.46 1.04
CA LEU A 98 -1.83 -0.25 -0.31
C LEU A 98 -1.41 1.11 -0.86
N ASN A 99 -1.48 1.27 -2.18
CA ASN A 99 -1.21 2.55 -2.84
C ASN A 99 -2.38 3.54 -2.65
N ALA A 100 -2.04 4.84 -2.68
CA ALA A 100 -2.99 5.93 -2.45
C ALA A 100 -4.18 5.91 -3.42
N ASP A 101 -3.93 5.61 -4.69
CA ASP A 101 -4.96 5.63 -5.73
C ASP A 101 -5.98 4.50 -5.60
N SER A 102 -5.55 3.31 -5.18
CA SER A 102 -6.49 2.23 -4.84
C SER A 102 -7.37 2.62 -3.65
N LEU A 103 -6.79 3.21 -2.62
CA LEU A 103 -7.56 3.68 -1.46
C LEU A 103 -8.55 4.78 -1.84
N ALA A 104 -8.14 5.72 -2.69
CA ALA A 104 -8.98 6.85 -3.14
C ALA A 104 -10.12 6.42 -4.08
N THR A 105 -10.06 5.22 -4.67
CA THR A 105 -11.00 4.82 -5.72
C THR A 105 -11.82 3.59 -5.36
N TRP A 106 -11.28 2.41 -5.56
CA TRP A 106 -12.02 1.15 -5.61
C TRP A 106 -11.94 0.30 -4.33
N TRP A 107 -10.94 0.54 -3.48
CA TRP A 107 -10.70 -0.30 -2.31
C TRP A 107 -11.89 -0.34 -1.36
N ALA A 108 -12.36 0.82 -0.90
CA ALA A 108 -13.44 0.89 0.08
C ALA A 108 -14.76 0.28 -0.43
N PRO A 109 -15.26 0.58 -1.65
CA PRO A 109 -16.44 -0.07 -2.17
C PRO A 109 -16.26 -1.57 -2.45
N ALA A 110 -15.05 -2.03 -2.76
CA ALA A 110 -14.79 -3.45 -3.00
C ALA A 110 -14.83 -4.31 -1.73
N ILE A 111 -14.49 -3.76 -0.55
CA ILE A 111 -14.34 -4.54 0.68
C ILE A 111 -15.33 -4.16 1.79
N GLY A 112 -16.13 -3.11 1.62
CA GLY A 112 -17.00 -2.59 2.68
C GLY A 112 -17.95 -3.62 3.25
N ASP A 113 -18.65 -4.36 2.37
CA ASP A 113 -19.57 -5.43 2.78
C ASP A 113 -18.83 -6.58 3.49
N PHE A 114 -17.65 -6.97 2.97
CA PHE A 114 -16.82 -7.97 3.61
C PHE A 114 -16.41 -7.57 5.03
N CYS A 115 -15.95 -6.33 5.21
CA CYS A 115 -15.57 -5.82 6.54
C CYS A 115 -16.76 -5.82 7.51
N THR A 116 -17.93 -5.44 7.03
CA THR A 116 -19.16 -5.44 7.85
C THR A 116 -19.57 -6.87 8.26
N GLN A 117 -19.63 -7.81 7.30
CA GLN A 117 -20.00 -9.19 7.53
C GLN A 117 -19.05 -9.92 8.49
N HIS A 118 -17.76 -9.63 8.40
CA HIS A 118 -16.73 -10.28 9.22
C HIS A 118 -16.30 -9.45 10.42
N ARG A 119 -16.97 -8.32 10.72
CA ARG A 119 -16.61 -7.40 11.80
C ARG A 119 -15.12 -7.03 11.76
N LEU A 120 -14.58 -6.86 10.55
CA LEU A 120 -13.16 -6.60 10.30
C LEU A 120 -12.87 -5.12 10.41
N LEU A 121 -11.92 -4.77 11.27
CA LEU A 121 -11.30 -3.44 11.32
C LEU A 121 -10.00 -3.45 10.52
N LEU A 122 -9.78 -2.39 9.76
CA LEU A 122 -8.57 -2.23 8.97
C LEU A 122 -7.69 -1.14 9.57
N ASP A 123 -6.40 -1.43 9.64
CA ASP A 123 -5.32 -0.47 9.86
C ASP A 123 -4.56 -0.33 8.53
N LEU A 124 -4.88 0.73 7.78
CA LEU A 124 -4.36 0.93 6.43
C LEU A 124 -3.08 1.77 6.46
N VAL A 125 -2.08 1.29 5.75
CA VAL A 125 -0.81 2.00 5.55
C VAL A 125 -0.72 2.36 4.07
N VAL A 126 -0.75 3.67 3.79
CA VAL A 126 -0.61 4.15 2.42
C VAL A 126 0.87 4.30 2.11
N GLU A 127 1.31 3.60 1.09
CA GLU A 127 2.72 3.56 0.66
C GLU A 127 2.82 3.51 -0.85
N ASP A 128 3.91 4.03 -1.39
CA ASP A 128 4.26 3.85 -2.79
C ASP A 128 4.54 2.38 -3.12
N GLN A 129 4.44 2.04 -4.41
CA GLN A 129 4.30 0.69 -4.95
C GLN A 129 5.24 -0.37 -4.36
N ASP A 130 6.51 -0.02 -4.02
CA ASP A 130 7.49 -0.99 -3.53
C ASP A 130 7.70 -0.98 -2.00
N VAL A 131 7.28 0.08 -1.32
CA VAL A 131 7.47 0.23 0.12
C VAL A 131 6.58 -0.74 0.90
N GLY A 132 5.36 -1.02 0.40
CA GLY A 132 4.44 -1.98 1.01
C GLY A 132 5.04 -3.38 1.15
N LEU A 133 5.81 -3.86 0.15
CA LEU A 133 6.52 -5.14 0.24
C LEU A 133 7.67 -5.12 1.25
N LYS A 134 8.34 -3.97 1.46
CA LYS A 134 9.35 -3.83 2.52
C LYS A 134 8.69 -3.98 3.90
N ARG A 135 7.51 -3.37 4.11
CA ARG A 135 6.73 -3.53 5.35
C ARG A 135 6.27 -4.97 5.56
N MET A 136 5.85 -5.63 4.49
CA MET A 136 5.47 -7.05 4.57
C MET A 136 6.68 -7.92 4.95
N ARG A 137 7.87 -7.67 4.37
CA ARG A 137 9.13 -8.34 4.79
C ARG A 137 9.48 -8.06 6.26
N ALA A 138 9.17 -6.87 6.74
CA ALA A 138 9.38 -6.51 8.14
C ALA A 138 8.34 -7.10 9.11
N GLY A 139 7.28 -7.76 8.59
CA GLY A 139 6.19 -8.29 9.41
C GLY A 139 5.25 -7.24 9.96
N GLU A 140 5.25 -6.04 9.37
CA GLU A 140 4.44 -4.91 9.83
C GLU A 140 3.01 -4.96 9.29
N VAL A 141 2.77 -5.68 8.18
CA VAL A 141 1.46 -5.81 7.53
C VAL A 141 1.14 -7.26 7.21
N ALA A 142 -0.14 -7.60 7.28
CA ALA A 142 -0.65 -8.94 6.95
C ALA A 142 -0.73 -9.17 5.43
N ALA A 143 -0.94 -8.10 4.67
CA ALA A 143 -1.06 -8.13 3.22
C ALA A 143 -0.63 -6.79 2.61
N CYS A 144 -0.39 -6.80 1.31
CA CYS A 144 0.01 -5.61 0.56
C CYS A 144 -0.60 -5.63 -0.85
N LEU A 145 -1.12 -4.48 -1.29
CA LEU A 145 -1.53 -4.23 -2.67
C LEU A 145 -0.53 -3.29 -3.33
N CYS A 146 0.16 -3.78 -4.37
CA CYS A 146 1.19 -3.00 -5.07
C CYS A 146 1.37 -3.42 -6.54
N GLY A 147 2.22 -2.71 -7.29
CA GLY A 147 2.50 -2.98 -8.71
C GLY A 147 3.52 -4.11 -8.97
N SER A 148 4.17 -4.65 -7.96
CA SER A 148 5.20 -5.68 -8.12
C SER A 148 4.59 -7.08 -8.13
N GLU A 149 4.96 -7.90 -9.10
CA GLU A 149 4.51 -9.29 -9.20
C GLU A 149 5.18 -10.21 -8.17
N ARG A 150 6.47 -9.95 -7.86
CA ARG A 150 7.30 -10.86 -7.06
C ARG A 150 6.95 -10.83 -5.58
N PRO A 151 6.45 -11.94 -5.01
CA PRO A 151 6.11 -11.98 -3.59
C PRO A 151 7.36 -12.02 -2.70
N VAL A 152 7.18 -11.60 -1.46
CA VAL A 152 8.19 -11.84 -0.40
C VAL A 152 8.21 -13.33 -0.02
N ALA A 153 9.34 -13.79 0.56
CA ALA A 153 9.47 -15.18 1.00
C ALA A 153 8.37 -15.55 2.01
N GLY A 154 7.64 -16.64 1.75
CA GLY A 154 6.51 -17.09 2.58
C GLY A 154 5.14 -16.49 2.20
N ALA A 155 5.10 -15.54 1.28
CA ALA A 155 3.87 -14.98 0.75
C ALA A 155 3.46 -15.60 -0.61
N ARG A 156 2.25 -15.26 -1.04
CA ARG A 156 1.73 -15.45 -2.40
C ARG A 156 1.46 -14.08 -3.01
N SER A 157 1.51 -14.02 -4.33
CA SER A 157 1.08 -12.87 -5.12
C SER A 157 -0.05 -13.29 -6.04
N GLN A 158 -1.07 -12.46 -6.17
CA GLN A 158 -2.19 -12.67 -7.07
C GLN A 158 -2.48 -11.39 -7.83
N LEU A 159 -2.48 -11.45 -9.15
CA LEU A 159 -2.91 -10.35 -10.00
C LEU A 159 -4.42 -10.13 -9.80
N LEU A 160 -4.82 -8.89 -9.50
CA LEU A 160 -6.23 -8.49 -9.40
C LEU A 160 -6.74 -7.81 -10.68
N GLY A 161 -5.87 -7.29 -11.52
CA GLY A 161 -6.14 -6.52 -12.71
C GLY A 161 -5.19 -5.34 -12.82
N ALA A 162 -5.52 -4.35 -13.64
CA ALA A 162 -4.72 -3.14 -13.78
C ALA A 162 -5.55 -1.88 -13.54
N MET A 163 -4.93 -0.88 -12.94
CA MET A 163 -5.49 0.47 -12.84
C MET A 163 -5.07 1.28 -14.05
N ARG A 164 -6.07 1.80 -14.79
CA ARG A 164 -5.85 2.62 -15.98
C ARG A 164 -5.64 4.05 -15.62
N TYR A 165 -4.55 4.63 -16.12
CA TYR A 165 -4.20 6.03 -15.96
C TYR A 165 -4.32 6.77 -17.29
N ARG A 166 -4.92 7.98 -17.24
CA ARG A 166 -5.09 8.90 -18.36
C ARG A 166 -4.23 10.15 -18.16
N ALA A 167 -3.61 10.62 -19.24
CA ALA A 167 -2.90 11.90 -19.22
C ALA A 167 -3.91 13.03 -19.39
N LEU A 168 -4.01 13.90 -18.40
CA LEU A 168 -5.06 14.88 -18.24
C LEU A 168 -4.52 16.29 -18.03
N ALA A 169 -5.28 17.28 -18.48
CA ALA A 169 -5.08 18.67 -18.12
C ALA A 169 -6.42 19.41 -18.11
N SER A 170 -6.47 20.60 -17.48
CA SER A 170 -7.64 21.46 -17.55
C SER A 170 -7.73 22.14 -18.94
N PRO A 171 -8.96 22.52 -19.40
CA PRO A 171 -9.12 23.24 -20.66
C PRO A 171 -8.25 24.51 -20.76
N ALA A 172 -8.13 25.26 -19.65
CA ALA A 172 -7.29 26.45 -19.60
C ALA A 172 -5.80 26.17 -19.81
N PHE A 173 -5.30 25.05 -19.24
CA PHE A 173 -3.92 24.61 -19.44
C PHE A 173 -3.70 24.18 -20.90
N ILE A 174 -4.64 23.44 -21.49
CA ILE A 174 -4.58 23.01 -22.89
C ILE A 174 -4.56 24.22 -23.82
N ALA A 175 -5.44 25.19 -23.62
CA ALA A 175 -5.47 26.40 -24.43
C ALA A 175 -4.15 27.20 -24.36
N ARG A 176 -3.46 27.17 -23.22
CA ARG A 176 -2.19 27.89 -23.01
C ARG A 176 -0.98 27.16 -23.62
N HIS A 177 -0.91 25.85 -23.46
CA HIS A 177 0.29 25.09 -23.77
C HIS A 177 0.17 24.20 -25.02
N PHE A 178 -1.05 23.85 -25.40
CA PHE A 178 -1.34 22.88 -26.46
C PHE A 178 -2.33 23.40 -27.51
N ALA A 179 -2.42 24.73 -27.73
CA ALA A 179 -3.36 25.35 -28.67
C ALA A 179 -3.27 24.76 -30.09
N ASP A 180 -2.05 24.42 -30.55
CA ASP A 180 -1.81 23.80 -31.87
C ASP A 180 -1.67 22.27 -31.79
N GLY A 181 -2.28 21.66 -30.78
CA GLY A 181 -2.21 20.21 -30.53
C GLY A 181 -1.13 19.79 -29.53
N VAL A 182 -1.31 18.59 -28.99
CA VAL A 182 -0.39 17.96 -28.03
C VAL A 182 0.74 17.28 -28.79
N SER A 183 1.99 17.55 -28.40
CA SER A 183 3.16 16.82 -28.89
C SER A 183 4.09 16.45 -27.73
N PRO A 184 4.94 15.42 -27.88
CA PRO A 184 5.89 15.01 -26.87
C PRO A 184 6.79 16.16 -26.37
N GLU A 185 7.28 17.01 -27.28
CA GLU A 185 8.14 18.15 -26.97
C GLU A 185 7.41 19.21 -26.15
N LYS A 186 6.12 19.44 -26.42
CA LYS A 186 5.29 20.37 -25.65
C LYS A 186 5.00 19.82 -24.25
N LEU A 187 4.77 18.51 -24.12
CA LEU A 187 4.60 17.86 -22.80
C LEU A 187 5.83 18.03 -21.91
N VAL A 188 7.02 17.85 -22.47
CA VAL A 188 8.29 18.05 -21.73
C VAL A 188 8.49 19.51 -21.29
N ARG A 189 8.10 20.48 -22.13
CA ARG A 189 8.25 21.92 -21.86
C ARG A 189 7.18 22.50 -20.95
N SER A 190 6.10 21.77 -20.70
CA SER A 190 5.03 22.20 -19.82
C SER A 190 5.12 21.48 -18.48
N ALA A 191 4.80 22.17 -17.39
CA ALA A 191 4.88 21.59 -16.06
C ALA A 191 3.98 20.35 -15.94
N ALA A 192 4.53 19.28 -15.40
CA ALA A 192 3.79 18.07 -15.04
C ALA A 192 3.51 18.03 -13.53
N LEU A 193 2.60 17.15 -13.13
CA LEU A 193 2.38 16.77 -11.73
C LEU A 193 2.91 15.36 -11.53
N VAL A 194 3.63 15.15 -10.42
CA VAL A 194 4.21 13.87 -10.00
C VAL A 194 3.82 13.62 -8.56
N TYR A 195 3.43 12.40 -8.22
CA TYR A 195 2.98 12.06 -6.86
C TYR A 195 4.12 12.16 -5.84
N GLY A 196 5.29 11.62 -6.17
CA GLY A 196 6.44 11.59 -5.31
C GLY A 196 7.75 11.40 -6.09
N PRO A 197 8.91 11.50 -5.45
CA PRO A 197 10.20 11.42 -6.12
C PRO A 197 10.47 10.05 -6.77
N ASP A 198 9.82 9.00 -6.31
CA ASP A 198 9.94 7.64 -6.84
C ASP A 198 8.83 7.28 -7.85
N ASP A 199 7.89 8.21 -8.12
CA ASP A 199 6.84 8.03 -9.11
C ASP A 199 7.40 8.21 -10.53
N LEU A 200 7.42 7.14 -11.29
CA LEU A 200 7.92 7.09 -12.67
C LEU A 200 6.80 7.08 -13.72
N LEU A 201 5.56 7.34 -13.35
CA LEU A 201 4.42 7.15 -14.25
C LEU A 201 4.50 8.10 -15.45
N GLN A 202 4.81 9.39 -15.23
CA GLN A 202 4.99 10.39 -16.28
C GLN A 202 6.19 10.07 -17.18
N HIS A 203 7.28 9.56 -16.62
CA HIS A 203 8.44 9.11 -17.40
C HIS A 203 8.07 7.93 -18.31
N ARG A 204 7.32 6.95 -17.78
CA ARG A 204 6.83 5.82 -18.58
C ARG A 204 5.90 6.29 -19.71
N TYR A 205 5.02 7.25 -19.44
CA TYR A 205 4.13 7.82 -20.43
C TYR A 205 4.89 8.54 -21.55
N LEU A 206 5.87 9.39 -21.20
CA LEU A 206 6.72 10.08 -22.17
C LEU A 206 7.57 9.09 -22.97
N ALA A 207 8.06 8.02 -22.35
CA ALA A 207 8.80 6.95 -23.05
C ALA A 207 7.93 6.23 -24.10
N LEU A 208 6.63 6.00 -23.84
CA LEU A 208 5.68 5.48 -24.83
C LEU A 208 5.51 6.43 -26.04
N LEU A 209 5.78 7.72 -25.86
CA LEU A 209 5.76 8.74 -26.93
C LEU A 209 7.14 8.95 -27.58
N GLY A 210 8.15 8.14 -27.21
CA GLY A 210 9.49 8.20 -27.76
C GLY A 210 10.41 9.25 -27.13
N VAL A 211 10.05 9.79 -25.96
CA VAL A 211 10.81 10.82 -25.24
C VAL A 211 11.37 10.26 -23.94
N GLN A 212 12.68 10.51 -23.72
CA GLN A 212 13.38 10.11 -22.48
C GLN A 212 13.97 11.31 -21.73
N ASP A 213 13.66 12.52 -22.16
CA ASP A 213 14.16 13.75 -21.55
C ASP A 213 13.48 14.02 -20.20
N GLY A 214 14.19 14.77 -19.35
CA GLY A 214 13.62 15.30 -18.11
C GLY A 214 12.57 16.38 -18.38
N PHE A 215 11.66 16.59 -17.45
CA PHE A 215 10.59 17.60 -17.51
C PHE A 215 10.45 18.34 -16.17
N GLU A 216 9.98 19.56 -16.21
CA GLU A 216 9.66 20.33 -15.01
C GLU A 216 8.37 19.78 -14.38
N HIS A 217 8.34 19.68 -13.04
CA HIS A 217 7.20 19.12 -12.35
C HIS A 217 6.96 19.70 -10.96
N HIS A 218 5.71 19.63 -10.53
CA HIS A 218 5.30 19.82 -9.16
C HIS A 218 5.21 18.45 -8.46
N LEU A 219 5.63 18.35 -7.19
CA LEU A 219 5.42 17.19 -6.36
C LEU A 219 4.15 17.36 -5.52
N CYS A 220 3.24 16.40 -5.59
CA CYS A 220 1.99 16.41 -4.83
C CYS A 220 1.66 15.03 -4.26
N PRO A 221 2.07 14.72 -3.00
CA PRO A 221 1.87 13.41 -2.37
C PRO A 221 0.45 13.26 -1.81
N SER A 222 -0.55 13.58 -2.60
CA SER A 222 -1.96 13.48 -2.27
C SER A 222 -2.76 13.18 -3.52
N SER A 223 -3.44 12.04 -3.57
CA SER A 223 -4.24 11.65 -4.74
C SER A 223 -5.36 12.67 -5.04
N GLU A 224 -6.06 13.18 -4.02
CA GLU A 224 -7.08 14.21 -4.19
C GLU A 224 -6.46 15.56 -4.57
N GLY A 225 -5.38 15.96 -3.87
CA GLY A 225 -4.66 17.22 -4.15
C GLY A 225 -4.12 17.26 -5.57
N PHE A 226 -3.66 16.12 -6.08
CA PHE A 226 -3.15 15.94 -7.44
C PHE A 226 -4.21 16.32 -8.50
N ILE A 227 -5.43 15.79 -8.36
CA ILE A 227 -6.54 16.12 -9.25
C ILE A 227 -6.90 17.60 -9.18
N ARG A 228 -6.99 18.17 -7.98
CA ARG A 228 -7.28 19.60 -7.79
C ARG A 228 -6.23 20.51 -8.43
N MET A 229 -4.96 20.12 -8.39
CA MET A 229 -3.89 20.88 -9.05
C MET A 229 -4.01 20.82 -10.57
N ILE A 230 -4.39 19.67 -11.17
CA ILE A 230 -4.66 19.58 -12.61
C ILE A 230 -5.88 20.47 -12.97
N GLU A 231 -6.96 20.41 -12.20
CA GLU A 231 -8.15 21.25 -12.40
C GLU A 231 -7.83 22.75 -12.34
N ALA A 232 -6.95 23.14 -11.42
CA ALA A 232 -6.48 24.52 -11.28
C ALA A 232 -5.54 24.97 -12.41
N GLY A 233 -5.16 24.08 -13.34
CA GLY A 233 -4.30 24.40 -14.47
C GLY A 233 -2.84 24.62 -14.08
N MET A 234 -2.36 23.98 -13.03
CA MET A 234 -0.97 24.06 -12.58
C MET A 234 -0.03 23.16 -13.41
N GLY A 235 -0.57 22.12 -14.03
CA GLY A 235 0.20 21.17 -14.83
C GLY A 235 -0.69 20.12 -15.48
N TRP A 236 -0.07 19.27 -16.29
CA TRP A 236 -0.68 18.03 -16.76
C TRP A 236 -0.24 16.86 -15.85
N GLY A 237 -1.03 15.80 -15.79
CA GLY A 237 -0.67 14.64 -14.98
C GLY A 237 -1.38 13.38 -15.39
N LEU A 238 -0.87 12.24 -14.93
CA LEU A 238 -1.51 10.94 -15.07
C LEU A 238 -2.36 10.66 -13.84
N ALA A 239 -3.65 10.46 -14.05
CA ALA A 239 -4.59 10.15 -12.98
C ALA A 239 -5.40 8.88 -13.28
N PRO A 240 -5.80 8.13 -12.23
CA PRO A 240 -6.68 6.98 -12.40
C PRO A 240 -7.98 7.36 -13.09
N GLU A 241 -8.35 6.67 -14.17
CA GLU A 241 -9.63 6.87 -14.84
C GLU A 241 -10.81 6.76 -13.86
N LEU A 242 -10.72 5.85 -12.91
CA LEU A 242 -11.72 5.66 -11.86
C LEU A 242 -11.97 6.92 -11.02
N GLN A 243 -10.92 7.69 -10.76
CA GLN A 243 -10.98 8.87 -9.90
C GLN A 243 -11.55 10.11 -10.61
N VAL A 244 -11.37 10.17 -11.93
CA VAL A 244 -11.65 11.39 -12.73
C VAL A 244 -12.84 11.26 -13.66
N ARG A 245 -13.67 10.22 -13.50
CA ARG A 245 -14.85 9.98 -14.36
C ARG A 245 -15.80 11.18 -14.45
N GLU A 246 -16.01 11.84 -13.32
CA GLU A 246 -16.91 13.01 -13.28
C GLU A 246 -16.29 14.22 -13.97
N GLN A 247 -14.99 14.46 -13.75
CA GLN A 247 -14.26 15.54 -14.39
C GLN A 247 -14.17 15.37 -15.92
N LEU A 248 -13.99 14.14 -16.38
CA LEU A 248 -14.02 13.83 -17.80
C LEU A 248 -15.41 14.03 -18.40
N ARG A 249 -16.47 13.60 -17.69
CA ARG A 249 -17.86 13.78 -18.15
C ARG A 249 -18.28 15.25 -18.19
N SER A 250 -17.89 16.03 -17.19
CA SER A 250 -18.21 17.47 -17.12
C SER A 250 -17.34 18.33 -18.02
N GLY A 251 -16.20 17.79 -18.52
CA GLY A 251 -15.22 18.55 -19.29
C GLY A 251 -14.33 19.46 -18.44
N THR A 252 -14.35 19.31 -17.11
CA THR A 252 -13.44 20.03 -16.20
C THR A 252 -12.00 19.59 -16.40
N LEU A 253 -11.80 18.31 -16.75
CA LEU A 253 -10.54 17.77 -17.23
C LEU A 253 -10.73 17.15 -18.61
N LEU A 254 -9.70 17.25 -19.45
CA LEU A 254 -9.67 16.67 -20.79
C LEU A 254 -8.46 15.75 -20.94
N GLU A 255 -8.63 14.67 -21.71
CA GLU A 255 -7.54 13.80 -22.09
C GLU A 255 -6.64 14.49 -23.09
N LEU A 256 -5.33 14.44 -22.87
CA LEU A 256 -4.34 15.02 -23.76
C LEU A 256 -4.17 14.19 -25.03
N LEU A 257 -4.14 12.88 -24.89
CA LEU A 257 -4.02 11.88 -25.99
C LEU A 257 -4.98 10.72 -25.67
N PRO A 258 -6.22 10.73 -26.17
CA PRO A 258 -7.24 9.73 -25.81
C PRO A 258 -6.87 8.27 -26.11
N ASP A 259 -6.05 8.03 -27.15
CA ASP A 259 -5.61 6.69 -27.55
C ASP A 259 -4.40 6.18 -26.75
N ARG A 260 -3.93 6.95 -25.77
CA ARG A 260 -2.75 6.64 -24.98
C ARG A 260 -3.06 6.62 -23.50
N CYS A 261 -2.93 5.45 -22.88
CA CYS A 261 -3.08 5.26 -21.45
C CYS A 261 -1.93 4.42 -20.89
N ILE A 262 -1.81 4.38 -19.58
CA ILE A 262 -0.94 3.42 -18.89
C ILE A 262 -1.81 2.54 -17.99
N ASP A 263 -1.71 1.24 -18.19
CA ASP A 263 -2.30 0.25 -17.32
C ASP A 263 -1.24 -0.23 -16.33
N VAL A 264 -1.47 0.05 -15.04
CA VAL A 264 -0.57 -0.34 -13.96
C VAL A 264 -1.13 -1.60 -13.31
N PRO A 265 -0.43 -2.75 -13.41
CA PRO A 265 -0.89 -3.97 -12.78
C PRO A 265 -0.93 -3.82 -11.27
N LEU A 266 -1.93 -4.43 -10.64
CA LEU A 266 -2.10 -4.45 -9.20
C LEU A 266 -2.10 -5.89 -8.70
N TYR A 267 -1.11 -6.20 -7.87
CA TYR A 267 -0.93 -7.51 -7.25
C TYR A 267 -1.26 -7.45 -5.77
N TRP A 268 -2.09 -8.40 -5.34
CA TRP A 268 -2.39 -8.65 -3.94
C TRP A 268 -1.39 -9.65 -3.37
N HIS A 269 -0.61 -9.22 -2.41
CA HIS A 269 0.35 -10.06 -1.69
C HIS A 269 -0.20 -10.39 -0.31
N HIS A 270 -0.19 -11.66 0.05
CA HIS A 270 -0.64 -12.13 1.36
C HIS A 270 0.20 -13.31 1.85
N TRP A 271 0.28 -13.50 3.16
CA TRP A 271 0.99 -14.66 3.71
C TRP A 271 0.30 -15.96 3.33
N ARG A 272 1.09 -17.02 3.03
CA ARG A 272 0.55 -18.36 2.71
C ARG A 272 -0.25 -18.97 3.85
N ASN A 273 0.19 -18.72 5.08
CA ASN A 273 -0.42 -19.19 6.32
C ASN A 273 -1.03 -17.98 7.06
N GLY A 274 -1.79 -17.17 6.38
CA GLY A 274 -2.37 -15.92 6.91
C GLY A 274 -3.70 -16.07 7.62
N GLY A 275 -4.16 -17.33 7.82
CA GLY A 275 -5.44 -17.62 8.47
C GLY A 275 -6.65 -17.58 7.52
N GLN A 276 -7.80 -18.04 8.01
CA GLN A 276 -9.01 -18.15 7.20
C GLN A 276 -9.57 -16.79 6.78
N LEU A 277 -9.52 -15.77 7.66
CA LEU A 277 -10.01 -14.43 7.34
C LEU A 277 -9.24 -13.83 6.16
N LEU A 278 -7.90 -13.91 6.17
CA LEU A 278 -7.09 -13.39 5.08
C LEU A 278 -7.30 -14.17 3.78
N THR A 279 -7.54 -15.48 3.87
CA THR A 279 -7.91 -16.31 2.71
C THR A 279 -9.24 -15.86 2.12
N ARG A 280 -10.28 -15.70 2.94
CA ARG A 280 -11.61 -15.21 2.51
C ARG A 280 -11.53 -13.79 1.92
N LEU A 281 -10.76 -12.91 2.53
CA LEU A 281 -10.53 -11.56 1.98
C LEU A 281 -9.85 -11.63 0.61
N THR A 282 -8.87 -12.52 0.44
CA THR A 282 -8.19 -12.73 -0.84
C THR A 282 -9.16 -13.22 -1.93
N GLU A 283 -9.99 -14.21 -1.62
CA GLU A 283 -11.02 -14.72 -2.52
C GLU A 283 -12.04 -13.64 -2.88
N HIS A 284 -12.49 -12.87 -1.89
CA HIS A 284 -13.40 -11.74 -2.09
C HIS A 284 -12.81 -10.69 -3.03
N LEU A 285 -11.57 -10.27 -2.80
CA LEU A 285 -10.88 -9.31 -3.67
C LEU A 285 -10.73 -9.85 -5.10
N ALA A 286 -10.37 -11.12 -5.27
CA ALA A 286 -10.24 -11.74 -6.59
C ALA A 286 -11.55 -11.72 -7.38
N GLN A 287 -12.69 -11.88 -6.70
CA GLN A 287 -14.02 -11.88 -7.33
C GLN A 287 -14.52 -10.46 -7.65
N HIS A 288 -14.19 -9.47 -6.82
CA HIS A 288 -14.79 -8.13 -6.91
C HIS A 288 -13.89 -7.10 -7.61
N ALA A 289 -12.57 -7.29 -7.63
CA ALA A 289 -11.64 -6.34 -8.24
C ALA A 289 -11.91 -6.12 -9.74
N ALA A 290 -12.35 -7.14 -10.46
CA ALA A 290 -12.70 -7.06 -11.88
C ALA A 290 -13.83 -6.07 -12.22
N HIS A 291 -14.65 -5.65 -11.24
CA HIS A 291 -15.66 -4.59 -11.45
C HIS A 291 -15.02 -3.19 -11.58
N TRP A 292 -13.80 -3.04 -11.13
CA TRP A 292 -13.09 -1.75 -11.03
C TRP A 292 -11.85 -1.70 -11.89
N LEU A 293 -11.10 -2.78 -11.93
CA LEU A 293 -9.82 -2.87 -12.62
C LEU A 293 -10.03 -3.41 -14.04
N VAL A 294 -9.18 -2.96 -14.96
CA VAL A 294 -9.17 -3.49 -16.31
C VAL A 294 -8.35 -4.78 -16.36
N PRO A 295 -8.71 -5.75 -17.25
CA PRO A 295 -7.84 -6.90 -17.47
C PRO A 295 -6.50 -6.42 -18.05
N LEU A 296 -5.39 -7.05 -17.63
CA LEU A 296 -4.13 -6.87 -18.35
C LEU A 296 -4.27 -7.55 -19.71
N SER A 297 -4.07 -6.78 -20.77
CA SER A 297 -3.88 -7.36 -22.10
C SER A 297 -2.51 -8.06 -22.13
N ASP A 298 -2.48 -9.31 -22.52
CA ASP A 298 -1.22 -9.98 -22.90
C ASP A 298 -0.67 -9.21 -24.11
N GLU A 299 0.38 -8.37 -23.90
CA GLU A 299 1.19 -7.80 -24.96
C GLU A 299 2.27 -8.79 -25.39
#